data_c234af89d9f8f9343cbef095a434276a
#
_entry.id   c234af89d9f8f9343cbef095a434276a
#
_cell.length_a   1.000
_cell.length_b   1.000
_cell.length_c   1.000
_cell.angle_alpha   90.00
_cell.angle_beta   90.00
_cell.angle_gamma   90.00
#
_symmetry.space_group_name_H-M   'P 1'
#
loop_
_entity.id
_entity.type
_entity.pdbx_description
1 polymer ?
#
loop_
_entity_poly.entity_id
_entity_poly.type
_entity_poly.pdbx_seq_one_letter_code
_entity_poly.pdbx_strand_id
1 'polypeptide(L)'
;MSTESTEDRIFKALAAPIRRQLLDRLKDNPQTTGDLCAAFAPLDRCTVMQHLKVLEDADLIIAIRRGRERWNHLNPLPIRDIANRWIGPYAAFAVEKLAELKAQLEG
;
A
#
# COMPACT_ATOMS: atom_id res chain seq x y z
N MET A 1 22.83 -2.88 14.49
CA MET A 1 21.57 -3.61 14.39
C MET A 1 20.44 -2.70 13.98
N SER A 2 19.64 -3.14 13.04
CA SER A 2 18.47 -2.35 12.65
C SER A 2 17.42 -2.44 13.76
N THR A 3 16.98 -1.29 14.25
CA THR A 3 15.88 -1.18 15.20
C THR A 3 14.59 -0.78 14.50
N GLU A 4 14.56 -1.01 13.19
CA GLU A 4 13.42 -0.62 12.38
C GLU A 4 12.16 -1.37 12.82
N SER A 5 11.14 -0.61 13.21
CA SER A 5 9.87 -1.16 13.63
C SER A 5 9.05 -1.60 12.42
N THR A 6 8.01 -2.39 12.68
CA THR A 6 7.06 -2.78 11.64
C THR A 6 6.44 -1.55 10.97
N GLU A 7 6.08 -0.52 11.76
CA GLU A 7 5.52 0.72 11.21
C GLU A 7 6.52 1.44 10.31
N ASP A 8 7.79 1.49 10.70
CA ASP A 8 8.80 2.15 9.89
C ASP A 8 8.94 1.50 8.52
N ARG A 9 8.87 0.18 8.46
CA ARG A 9 8.91 -0.55 7.19
C ARG A 9 7.72 -0.18 6.31
N ILE A 10 6.54 -0.06 6.90
CA ILE A 10 5.33 0.31 6.17
C ILE A 10 5.49 1.73 5.61
N PHE A 11 5.91 2.69 6.42
CA PHE A 11 6.11 4.06 5.96
C PHE A 11 7.17 4.15 4.87
N LYS A 12 8.27 3.43 5.01
CA LYS A 12 9.30 3.40 3.96
C LYS A 12 8.77 2.83 2.66
N ALA A 13 8.00 1.73 2.75
CA ALA A 13 7.41 1.13 1.56
C ALA A 13 6.45 2.09 0.87
N LEU A 14 5.68 2.87 1.63
CA LEU A 14 4.72 3.84 1.08
C LEU A 14 5.38 5.14 0.61
N ALA A 15 6.65 5.38 0.94
CA ALA A 15 7.30 6.63 0.60
C ALA A 15 7.63 6.77 -0.89
N ALA A 16 7.71 5.68 -1.64
CA ALA A 16 8.02 5.74 -3.07
C ALA A 16 6.74 5.79 -3.91
N PRO A 17 6.62 6.75 -4.83
CA PRO A 17 5.41 6.87 -5.67
C PRO A 17 5.07 5.61 -6.45
N ILE A 18 6.10 4.94 -7.01
CA ILE A 18 5.86 3.70 -7.79
C ILE A 18 5.20 2.61 -6.93
N ARG A 19 5.60 2.51 -5.66
CA ARG A 19 5.02 1.51 -4.76
C ARG A 19 3.57 1.82 -4.42
N ARG A 20 3.24 3.11 -4.24
CA ARG A 20 1.83 3.51 -4.05
C ARG A 20 1.00 3.21 -5.30
N GLN A 21 1.57 3.42 -6.49
CA GLN A 21 0.90 3.11 -7.75
C GLN A 21 0.66 1.61 -7.92
N LEU A 22 1.62 0.79 -7.48
CA LEU A 22 1.43 -0.67 -7.48
C LEU A 22 0.26 -1.06 -6.58
N LEU A 23 0.19 -0.49 -5.38
CA LEU A 23 -0.94 -0.75 -4.47
C LEU A 23 -2.26 -0.26 -5.06
N ASP A 24 -2.26 0.87 -5.75
CA ASP A 24 -3.46 1.37 -6.43
C ASP A 24 -3.98 0.39 -7.45
N ARG A 25 -3.08 -0.28 -8.18
CA ARG A 25 -3.50 -1.29 -9.14
C ARG A 25 -4.08 -2.54 -8.48
N LEU A 26 -3.64 -2.84 -7.27
CA LEU A 26 -4.06 -4.05 -6.55
C LEU A 26 -5.30 -3.85 -5.68
N LYS A 27 -5.70 -2.61 -5.41
CA LYS A 27 -6.77 -2.35 -4.44
C LYS A 27 -8.13 -2.93 -4.86
N ASP A 28 -8.39 -3.04 -6.13
CA ASP A 28 -9.66 -3.55 -6.63
C ASP A 28 -9.59 -5.03 -6.99
N ASN A 29 -8.44 -5.49 -7.50
CA ASN A 29 -8.28 -6.87 -7.94
C ASN A 29 -6.83 -7.32 -7.79
N PRO A 30 -6.60 -8.58 -7.40
CA PRO A 30 -5.24 -9.13 -7.44
C PRO A 30 -4.74 -9.19 -8.88
N GLN A 31 -3.43 -9.07 -9.07
CA GLN A 31 -2.79 -9.13 -10.37
C GLN A 31 -1.53 -9.96 -10.31
N THR A 32 -1.20 -10.60 -11.43
CA THR A 32 0.05 -11.35 -11.52
C THR A 32 1.23 -10.40 -11.61
N THR A 33 2.41 -10.90 -11.25
CA THR A 33 3.65 -10.13 -11.41
C THR A 33 3.85 -9.73 -12.88
N GLY A 34 3.51 -10.64 -13.82
CA GLY A 34 3.59 -10.34 -15.25
C GLY A 34 2.69 -9.18 -15.66
N ASP A 35 1.44 -9.16 -15.17
CA ASP A 35 0.50 -8.07 -15.44
C ASP A 35 1.04 -6.73 -14.92
N LEU A 36 1.60 -6.74 -13.71
CA LEU A 36 2.17 -5.54 -13.11
C LEU A 36 3.38 -5.04 -13.89
N CYS A 37 4.26 -5.94 -14.31
CA CYS A 37 5.41 -5.56 -15.14
C CYS A 37 4.99 -4.93 -16.46
N ALA A 38 3.95 -5.47 -17.08
CA ALA A 38 3.40 -4.92 -18.33
C ALA A 38 2.79 -3.54 -18.10
N ALA A 39 2.05 -3.37 -16.99
CA ALA A 39 1.39 -2.12 -16.67
C ALA A 39 2.36 -0.98 -16.38
N PHE A 40 3.55 -1.29 -15.90
CA PHE A 40 4.56 -0.29 -15.51
C PHE A 40 5.69 -0.17 -16.53
N ALA A 41 5.54 -0.73 -17.74
CA ALA A 41 6.47 -0.46 -18.80
C ALA A 41 6.55 1.06 -19.07
N PRO A 42 7.74 1.64 -19.36
CA PRO A 42 8.97 0.94 -19.77
C PRO A 42 9.92 0.56 -18.63
N LEU A 43 9.50 0.59 -17.37
CA LEU A 43 10.35 0.10 -16.28
C LEU A 43 10.67 -1.37 -16.53
N ASP A 44 11.94 -1.77 -16.27
CA ASP A 44 12.31 -3.14 -16.47
C ASP A 44 11.70 -4.04 -15.38
N ARG A 45 11.61 -5.33 -15.70
CA ARG A 45 11.00 -6.32 -14.83
C ARG A 45 11.69 -6.39 -13.47
N CYS A 46 13.01 -6.30 -13.44
CA CYS A 46 13.77 -6.38 -12.18
C CYS A 46 13.41 -5.22 -11.25
N THR A 47 13.27 -4.01 -11.80
CA THR A 47 12.89 -2.83 -11.03
C THR A 47 11.52 -3.00 -10.43
N VAL A 48 10.53 -3.45 -11.20
CA VAL A 48 9.17 -3.68 -10.69
C VAL A 48 9.19 -4.75 -9.60
N MET A 49 9.92 -5.84 -9.82
CA MET A 49 10.01 -6.92 -8.85
C MET A 49 10.68 -6.49 -7.54
N GLN A 50 11.66 -5.59 -7.60
CA GLN A 50 12.30 -5.04 -6.39
C GLN A 50 11.30 -4.23 -5.57
N HIS A 51 10.47 -3.43 -6.21
CA HIS A 51 9.43 -2.67 -5.51
C HIS A 51 8.36 -3.59 -4.91
N LEU A 52 7.99 -4.65 -5.63
CA LEU A 52 7.05 -5.64 -5.11
C LEU A 52 7.62 -6.34 -3.87
N LYS A 53 8.93 -6.64 -3.89
CA LYS A 53 9.56 -7.27 -2.72
C LYS A 53 9.54 -6.34 -1.50
N VAL A 54 9.79 -5.06 -1.68
CA VAL A 54 9.73 -4.09 -0.59
C VAL A 54 8.32 -4.06 0.01
N LEU A 55 7.29 -4.06 -0.82
CA LEU A 55 5.89 -4.09 -0.36
C LEU A 55 5.55 -5.40 0.36
N GLU A 56 6.06 -6.52 -0.16
CA GLU A 56 5.86 -7.83 0.47
C GLU A 56 6.55 -7.91 1.82
N ASP A 57 7.79 -7.43 1.92
CA ASP A 57 8.54 -7.42 3.17
C ASP A 57 7.90 -6.52 4.23
N ALA A 58 7.15 -5.51 3.81
CA ALA A 58 6.38 -4.65 4.70
C ALA A 58 4.97 -5.19 4.98
N ASP A 59 4.66 -6.39 4.50
CA ASP A 59 3.37 -7.07 4.66
C ASP A 59 2.19 -6.30 4.02
N LEU A 60 2.48 -5.45 3.04
CA LEU A 60 1.45 -4.72 2.30
C LEU A 60 0.92 -5.49 1.11
N ILE A 61 1.64 -6.51 0.68
CA ILE A 61 1.25 -7.42 -0.39
C ILE A 61 1.39 -8.85 0.11
N ILE A 62 0.40 -9.68 -0.21
CA ILE A 62 0.46 -11.12 0.00
C ILE A 62 0.59 -11.76 -1.39
N ALA A 63 1.66 -12.53 -1.58
CA ALA A 63 1.91 -13.21 -2.85
C ALA A 63 1.52 -14.68 -2.73
N ILE A 64 0.69 -15.14 -3.67
CA ILE A 64 0.23 -16.53 -3.72
C ILE A 64 0.62 -17.09 -5.08
N ARG A 65 1.35 -18.20 -5.08
CA ARG A 65 1.74 -18.87 -6.31
C ARG A 65 0.65 -19.80 -6.79
N ARG A 66 0.28 -19.70 -8.06
CA ARG A 66 -0.66 -20.59 -8.74
C ARG A 66 -0.04 -21.03 -10.06
N GLY A 67 0.43 -22.28 -10.08
CA GLY A 67 1.16 -22.78 -11.25
C GLY A 67 2.45 -22.00 -11.44
N ARG A 68 2.62 -21.41 -12.61
CA ARG A 68 3.81 -20.60 -12.95
C ARG A 68 3.64 -19.12 -12.62
N GLU A 69 2.44 -18.74 -12.16
CA GLU A 69 2.12 -17.34 -11.92
C GLU A 69 2.16 -17.02 -10.44
N ARG A 70 2.66 -15.82 -10.16
CA ARG A 70 2.65 -15.26 -8.83
C ARG A 70 1.58 -14.19 -8.78
N TRP A 71 0.55 -14.41 -7.95
CA TRP A 71 -0.56 -13.49 -7.77
C TRP A 71 -0.29 -12.60 -6.56
N ASN A 72 -0.40 -11.30 -6.77
CA ASN A 72 -0.18 -10.31 -5.73
C ASN A 72 -1.52 -9.76 -5.27
N HIS A 73 -1.74 -9.78 -3.96
CA HIS A 73 -2.95 -9.30 -3.31
C HIS A 73 -2.61 -8.15 -2.39
N LEU A 74 -3.39 -7.08 -2.41
CA LEU A 74 -3.23 -6.03 -1.42
C LEU A 74 -3.61 -6.56 -0.04
N ASN A 75 -2.77 -6.31 0.95
CA ASN A 75 -3.11 -6.55 2.35
C ASN A 75 -3.36 -5.20 3.03
N PRO A 76 -4.61 -4.81 3.26
CA PRO A 76 -4.91 -3.51 3.85
C PRO A 76 -4.74 -3.47 5.37
N LEU A 77 -4.52 -4.61 6.03
CA LEU A 77 -4.50 -4.71 7.49
C LEU A 77 -3.45 -3.80 8.14
N PRO A 78 -2.19 -3.76 7.64
CA PRO A 78 -1.20 -2.88 8.27
C PRO A 78 -1.58 -1.40 8.17
N ILE A 79 -2.17 -0.98 7.05
CA ILE A 79 -2.60 0.40 6.85
C ILE A 79 -3.76 0.73 7.77
N ARG A 80 -4.71 -0.19 7.92
CA ARG A 80 -5.83 -0.03 8.86
C ARG A 80 -5.34 0.13 10.29
N ASP A 81 -4.36 -0.68 10.70
CA ASP A 81 -3.83 -0.62 12.05
C ASP A 81 -3.14 0.72 12.34
N ILE A 82 -2.40 1.25 11.35
CA ILE A 82 -1.79 2.57 11.47
C ILE A 82 -2.86 3.66 11.54
N ALA A 83 -3.87 3.58 10.68
CA ALA A 83 -4.96 4.56 10.67
C ALA A 83 -5.69 4.55 12.02
N ASN A 84 -5.96 3.38 12.58
CA ASN A 84 -6.65 3.25 13.87
C ASN A 84 -5.83 3.82 15.03
N ARG A 85 -4.52 3.85 14.90
CA ARG A 85 -3.66 4.42 15.93
C ARG A 85 -3.93 5.91 16.17
N TRP A 86 -4.21 6.64 15.10
CA TRP A 86 -4.44 8.09 15.18
C TRP A 86 -5.89 8.50 14.97
N ILE A 87 -6.66 7.68 14.27
CA ILE A 87 -8.05 7.97 13.99
C ILE A 87 -8.97 7.25 14.98
N GLY A 88 -8.76 5.95 15.22
CA GLY A 88 -9.54 5.15 16.14
C GLY A 88 -11.02 5.02 15.78
N PRO A 89 -11.72 4.08 16.42
CA PRO A 89 -13.13 3.81 16.07
C PRO A 89 -14.08 4.97 16.36
N TYR A 90 -13.79 5.78 17.36
CA TYR A 90 -14.66 6.90 17.75
C TYR A 90 -14.30 8.21 17.06
N ALA A 91 -13.18 8.25 16.37
CA ALA A 91 -12.70 9.48 15.74
C ALA A 91 -13.31 9.72 14.37
N ALA A 92 -13.98 8.74 13.77
CA ALA A 92 -14.59 8.90 12.46
C ALA A 92 -15.54 10.10 12.41
N PHE A 93 -16.38 10.26 13.46
CA PHE A 93 -17.29 11.39 13.57
C PHE A 93 -16.52 12.72 13.65
N ALA A 94 -15.46 12.77 14.46
CA ALA A 94 -14.64 13.96 14.59
C ALA A 94 -13.93 14.30 13.27
N VAL A 95 -13.48 13.30 12.52
CA VAL A 95 -12.87 13.50 11.22
C VAL A 95 -13.85 14.15 10.25
N GLU A 96 -15.08 13.67 10.21
CA GLU A 96 -16.12 14.27 9.37
C GLU A 96 -16.39 15.72 9.75
N LYS A 97 -16.48 16.00 11.04
CA LYS A 97 -16.71 17.37 11.53
C LYS A 97 -15.56 18.29 11.15
N LEU A 98 -14.31 17.81 11.25
CA LEU A 98 -13.16 18.60 10.86
C LEU A 98 -13.13 18.85 9.36
N ALA A 99 -13.53 17.85 8.56
CA ALA A 99 -13.59 18.00 7.11
C ALA A 99 -14.64 19.05 6.71
N GLU A 100 -15.82 19.03 7.38
CA GLU A 100 -16.87 20.03 7.15
C GLU A 100 -16.38 21.43 7.50
N LEU A 101 -15.73 21.55 8.65
CA LEU A 101 -15.18 22.84 9.11
C LEU A 101 -14.13 23.37 8.13
N LYS A 102 -13.24 22.51 7.66
CA LYS A 102 -12.23 22.89 6.68
C LYS A 102 -12.86 23.37 5.39
N ALA A 103 -13.89 22.67 4.91
CA ALA A 103 -14.60 23.05 3.71
C ALA A 103 -15.26 24.44 3.86
N GLN A 104 -15.86 24.71 5.02
CA GLN A 104 -16.47 26.00 5.31
C GLN A 104 -15.44 27.13 5.33
N LEU A 105 -14.25 26.86 5.88
CA LEU A 105 -13.19 27.86 5.96
C LEU A 105 -12.55 28.14 4.59
N GLU A 106 -12.53 27.16 3.71
CA GLU A 106 -11.97 27.27 2.35
C GLU A 106 -12.98 27.76 1.34
N GLY A 107 -14.25 27.67 1.68
CA GLY A 107 -15.35 28.09 0.82
C GLY A 107 -15.53 29.59 0.87
#